data_542454d09ffcbe9af8ae2d84a1c8b7cc
#
_entry.id   542454d09ffcbe9af8ae2d84a1c8b7cc
#
_cell.length_a   1.000
_cell.length_b   1.000
_cell.length_c   1.000
_cell.angle_alpha   90.00
_cell.angle_beta   90.00
_cell.angle_gamma   90.00
#
_symmetry.space_group_name_H-M   'P 1'
#
loop_
_entity.id
_entity.type
_entity.pdbx_description
1 polymer ?
#
loop_
_entity_poly.entity_id
_entity_poly.type
_entity_poly.pdbx_seq_one_letter_code
_entity_poly.pdbx_strand_id
1 'polypeptide(L)'
;MKFSLKKKSILFVLVIAVVLSCVAVFVGYRVYSDTMDEHYETTSFDLARTAAAMVDAKQVREYAQSILEIYRQAPMPEFETAREEADYYAQYAPLQDESYREMFDILQGVKTNNRDVQYLYLFTLDPESRSGVYILDADTSESACPMGTWDIIYPENYAVFEDPERGFPAYITRTEEFGWLCSAGAPVVAGDGAVVAYAMIEVSMNDVMADRADFLRNISLAMAAVTIVLAAVFILLVNRSVVLPINRLAAAASSFVEEKNAEEKGPSGISQLNIHTGDEIQALYEAVKKMEIDIDQFIAHISAITAEKERIGAELNVATQIQADMLPRIFPAF
;
A
#
# COMPACT_ATOMS: atom_id res chain seq x y z
N MET A 1 30.42 -17.05 -1.98
CA MET A 1 30.36 -16.66 -0.55
C MET A 1 29.32 -17.53 0.15
N LYS A 2 29.72 -18.36 1.15
CA LYS A 2 28.75 -19.09 1.98
C LYS A 2 28.17 -18.13 3.03
N PHE A 3 26.93 -17.70 2.85
CA PHE A 3 26.25 -16.91 3.87
C PHE A 3 26.05 -17.77 5.13
N SER A 4 26.42 -17.24 6.31
CA SER A 4 26.14 -17.89 7.58
C SER A 4 24.63 -18.04 7.79
N LEU A 5 24.20 -19.04 8.54
CA LEU A 5 22.78 -19.29 8.89
C LEU A 5 22.10 -18.02 9.42
N LYS A 6 22.80 -17.28 10.30
CA LYS A 6 22.36 -15.98 10.81
C LYS A 6 21.99 -14.98 9.71
N LYS A 7 22.87 -14.79 8.72
CA LYS A 7 22.62 -13.82 7.63
C LYS A 7 21.45 -14.26 6.75
N LYS A 8 21.27 -15.57 6.50
CA LYS A 8 20.15 -16.11 5.72
C LYS A 8 18.80 -15.88 6.42
N SER A 9 18.72 -16.21 7.72
CA SER A 9 17.48 -16.01 8.50
C SER A 9 17.09 -14.56 8.63
N ILE A 10 18.04 -13.68 8.90
CA ILE A 10 17.78 -12.22 8.98
C ILE A 10 17.30 -11.69 7.63
N LEU A 11 17.97 -12.05 6.54
CA LEU A 11 17.57 -11.61 5.19
C LEU A 11 16.16 -12.08 4.84
N PHE A 12 15.84 -13.35 5.14
CA PHE A 12 14.52 -13.93 4.85
C PHE A 12 13.40 -13.17 5.57
N VAL A 13 13.56 -12.93 6.87
CA VAL A 13 12.54 -12.20 7.66
C VAL A 13 12.44 -10.74 7.23
N LEU A 14 13.56 -10.10 6.92
CA LEU A 14 13.56 -8.72 6.43
C LEU A 14 12.82 -8.61 5.10
N VAL A 15 13.05 -9.53 4.16
CA VAL A 15 12.32 -9.56 2.89
C VAL A 15 10.82 -9.73 3.12
N ILE A 16 10.41 -10.67 3.97
CA ILE A 16 8.98 -10.87 4.29
C ILE A 16 8.39 -9.60 4.91
N ALA A 17 9.07 -8.99 5.88
CA ALA A 17 8.59 -7.78 6.54
C ALA A 17 8.41 -6.62 5.56
N VAL A 18 9.37 -6.43 4.65
CA VAL A 18 9.27 -5.40 3.60
C VAL A 18 8.12 -5.68 2.64
N VAL A 19 7.97 -6.93 2.19
CA VAL A 19 6.85 -7.30 1.29
C VAL A 19 5.50 -7.07 1.96
N LEU A 20 5.34 -7.50 3.21
CA LEU A 20 4.10 -7.27 3.97
C LEU A 20 3.81 -5.78 4.17
N SER A 21 4.85 -4.97 4.45
CA SER A 21 4.70 -3.52 4.57
C SER A 21 4.29 -2.87 3.25
N CYS A 22 4.89 -3.26 2.13
CA CYS A 22 4.49 -2.77 0.82
C CYS A 22 3.04 -3.13 0.48
N VAL A 23 2.61 -4.37 0.77
CA VAL A 23 1.22 -4.79 0.57
C VAL A 23 0.27 -3.98 1.45
N ALA A 24 0.61 -3.77 2.72
CA ALA A 24 -0.22 -2.99 3.64
C ALA A 24 -0.37 -1.52 3.19
N VAL A 25 0.72 -0.89 2.75
CA VAL A 25 0.70 0.49 2.20
C VAL A 25 -0.15 0.53 0.94
N PHE A 26 0.03 -0.41 0.02
CA PHE A 26 -0.74 -0.47 -1.23
C PHE A 26 -2.24 -0.64 -0.98
N VAL A 27 -2.62 -1.61 -0.14
CA VAL A 27 -4.04 -1.84 0.21
C VAL A 27 -4.63 -0.64 0.94
N GLY A 28 -3.91 -0.10 1.93
CA GLY A 28 -4.37 1.07 2.69
C GLY A 28 -4.57 2.30 1.79
N TYR A 29 -3.66 2.55 0.87
CA TYR A 29 -3.79 3.65 -0.10
C TYR A 29 -4.98 3.43 -1.05
N ARG A 30 -5.15 2.21 -1.57
CA ARG A 30 -6.29 1.89 -2.46
C ARG A 30 -7.62 2.11 -1.75
N VAL A 31 -7.78 1.53 -0.56
CA VAL A 31 -9.02 1.68 0.22
C VAL A 31 -9.30 3.16 0.53
N TYR A 32 -8.28 3.91 0.96
CA TYR A 32 -8.43 5.35 1.22
C TYR A 32 -8.85 6.13 -0.04
N SER A 33 -8.16 5.86 -1.18
CA SER A 33 -8.44 6.54 -2.44
C SER A 33 -9.86 6.25 -2.94
N ASP A 34 -10.23 4.96 -2.99
CA ASP A 34 -11.55 4.53 -3.47
C ASP A 34 -12.68 5.07 -2.57
N THR A 35 -12.48 5.11 -1.24
CA THR A 35 -13.45 5.70 -0.30
C THR A 35 -13.62 7.20 -0.50
N MET A 36 -12.52 7.93 -0.77
CA MET A 36 -12.59 9.36 -1.04
C MET A 36 -13.29 9.65 -2.37
N ASP A 37 -12.96 8.88 -3.42
CA ASP A 37 -13.63 9.02 -4.72
C ASP A 37 -15.14 8.81 -4.60
N GLU A 38 -15.58 7.72 -4.00
CA GLU A 38 -17.00 7.41 -3.76
C GLU A 38 -17.71 8.51 -2.93
N HIS A 39 -17.02 9.04 -1.91
CA HIS A 39 -17.56 10.11 -1.08
C HIS A 39 -17.81 11.39 -1.90
N TYR A 40 -16.83 11.83 -2.68
CA TYR A 40 -16.95 13.04 -3.48
C TYR A 40 -17.91 12.87 -4.67
N GLU A 41 -17.92 11.70 -5.32
CA GLU A 41 -18.90 11.38 -6.36
C GLU A 41 -20.34 11.42 -5.83
N THR A 42 -20.59 10.79 -4.67
CA THR A 42 -21.91 10.81 -4.03
C THR A 42 -22.30 12.21 -3.60
N THR A 43 -21.38 12.94 -2.94
CA THR A 43 -21.65 14.30 -2.46
C THR A 43 -21.92 15.27 -3.61
N SER A 44 -21.13 15.21 -4.68
CA SER A 44 -21.32 16.06 -5.86
C SER A 44 -22.68 15.82 -6.51
N PHE A 45 -23.09 14.55 -6.66
CA PHE A 45 -24.38 14.23 -7.25
C PHE A 45 -25.56 14.63 -6.35
N ASP A 46 -25.45 14.46 -5.04
CA ASP A 46 -26.49 14.87 -4.09
C ASP A 46 -26.65 16.40 -4.03
N LEU A 47 -25.52 17.14 -4.14
CA LEU A 47 -25.55 18.61 -4.25
C LEU A 47 -26.18 19.05 -5.58
N ALA A 48 -25.86 18.39 -6.69
CA ALA A 48 -26.49 18.64 -7.98
C ALA A 48 -28.00 18.42 -7.93
N ARG A 49 -28.46 17.32 -7.32
CA ARG A 49 -29.89 17.04 -7.09
C ARG A 49 -30.55 18.10 -6.22
N THR A 50 -29.85 18.55 -5.19
CA THR A 50 -30.35 19.63 -4.32
C THR A 50 -30.53 20.92 -5.10
N ALA A 51 -29.51 21.32 -5.89
CA ALA A 51 -29.60 22.50 -6.75
C ALA A 51 -30.71 22.38 -7.78
N ALA A 52 -30.87 21.22 -8.43
CA ALA A 52 -31.96 20.94 -9.37
C ALA A 52 -33.34 21.06 -8.72
N ALA A 53 -33.49 20.65 -7.46
CA ALA A 53 -34.75 20.71 -6.72
C ALA A 53 -35.10 22.12 -6.19
N MET A 54 -34.12 23.03 -6.11
CA MET A 54 -34.33 24.40 -5.60
C MET A 54 -34.81 25.39 -6.67
N VAL A 55 -34.71 25.04 -7.94
CA VAL A 55 -35.14 25.89 -9.07
C VAL A 55 -36.54 25.54 -9.51
N ASP A 56 -37.31 26.56 -9.99
CA ASP A 56 -38.63 26.31 -10.58
C ASP A 56 -38.46 25.71 -11.98
N ALA A 57 -38.72 24.41 -12.10
CA ALA A 57 -38.62 23.70 -13.36
C ALA A 57 -39.48 24.25 -14.51
N LYS A 58 -40.58 24.94 -14.19
CA LYS A 58 -41.42 25.61 -15.21
C LYS A 58 -40.69 26.83 -15.80
N GLN A 59 -40.10 27.66 -14.94
CA GLN A 59 -39.28 28.81 -15.40
C GLN A 59 -38.05 28.35 -16.16
N VAL A 60 -37.35 27.34 -15.63
CA VAL A 60 -36.20 26.74 -16.32
C VAL A 60 -36.57 26.22 -17.71
N ARG A 61 -37.76 25.61 -17.89
CA ARG A 61 -38.25 25.21 -19.19
C ARG A 61 -38.44 26.37 -20.16
N GLU A 62 -39.02 27.48 -19.70
CA GLU A 62 -39.25 28.68 -20.50
C GLU A 62 -37.90 29.28 -20.96
N TYR A 63 -36.91 29.37 -20.06
CA TYR A 63 -35.57 29.80 -20.41
C TYR A 63 -34.88 28.83 -21.37
N ALA A 64 -34.92 27.54 -21.11
CA ALA A 64 -34.30 26.53 -21.98
C ALA A 64 -34.83 26.57 -23.42
N GLN A 65 -36.17 26.72 -23.58
CA GLN A 65 -36.79 26.84 -24.88
C GLN A 65 -36.36 28.11 -25.63
N SER A 66 -36.38 29.26 -24.94
CA SER A 66 -35.98 30.54 -25.55
C SER A 66 -34.49 30.56 -25.91
N ILE A 67 -33.65 30.01 -25.05
CA ILE A 67 -32.20 29.92 -25.29
C ILE A 67 -31.90 28.99 -26.49
N LEU A 68 -32.53 27.84 -26.54
CA LEU A 68 -32.33 26.91 -27.67
C LEU A 68 -32.89 27.47 -28.97
N GLU A 69 -33.95 28.29 -28.95
CA GLU A 69 -34.45 28.97 -30.16
C GLU A 69 -33.44 29.93 -30.74
N ILE A 70 -32.76 30.71 -29.87
CA ILE A 70 -31.68 31.62 -30.30
C ILE A 70 -30.47 30.82 -30.77
N TYR A 71 -30.01 29.85 -29.94
CA TYR A 71 -28.81 29.05 -30.22
C TYR A 71 -28.90 28.30 -31.56
N ARG A 72 -30.05 27.71 -31.88
CA ARG A 72 -30.27 26.94 -33.12
C ARG A 72 -30.25 27.77 -34.39
N GLN A 73 -30.27 29.09 -34.30
CA GLN A 73 -30.08 29.95 -35.48
C GLN A 73 -28.63 29.92 -35.98
N ALA A 74 -27.67 29.74 -35.09
CA ALA A 74 -26.27 29.58 -35.38
C ALA A 74 -25.63 28.63 -34.32
N PRO A 75 -25.83 27.30 -34.45
CA PRO A 75 -25.33 26.36 -33.43
C PRO A 75 -23.81 26.32 -33.44
N MET A 76 -23.22 26.23 -32.28
CA MET A 76 -21.75 26.20 -32.07
C MET A 76 -21.04 27.38 -32.76
N PRO A 77 -21.44 28.65 -32.49
CA PRO A 77 -20.87 29.81 -33.15
C PRO A 77 -19.38 29.95 -32.82
N GLU A 78 -18.59 30.28 -33.83
CA GLU A 78 -17.20 30.70 -33.68
C GLU A 78 -17.12 32.22 -33.87
N PHE A 79 -16.44 32.91 -32.96
CA PHE A 79 -16.31 34.36 -33.01
C PHE A 79 -14.91 34.77 -33.50
N GLU A 80 -14.85 35.53 -34.58
CA GLU A 80 -13.60 36.11 -35.07
C GLU A 80 -13.21 37.38 -34.30
N THR A 81 -14.20 38.07 -33.71
CA THR A 81 -14.02 39.36 -33.02
C THR A 81 -14.78 39.38 -31.70
N ALA A 82 -14.27 40.10 -30.70
CA ALA A 82 -14.97 40.37 -29.47
C ALA A 82 -16.32 41.09 -29.64
N ARG A 83 -16.52 41.78 -30.78
CA ARG A 83 -17.79 42.42 -31.11
C ARG A 83 -18.84 41.41 -31.53
N GLU A 84 -18.51 40.44 -32.32
CA GLU A 84 -19.39 39.35 -32.71
C GLU A 84 -19.83 38.51 -31.50
N GLU A 85 -18.90 38.26 -30.64
CA GLU A 85 -19.17 37.59 -29.36
C GLU A 85 -20.14 38.42 -28.49
N ALA A 86 -19.89 39.71 -28.34
CA ALA A 86 -20.76 40.60 -27.58
C ALA A 86 -22.16 40.74 -28.21
N ASP A 87 -22.25 40.84 -29.53
CA ASP A 87 -23.52 40.90 -30.26
C ASP A 87 -24.31 39.58 -30.15
N TYR A 88 -23.62 38.42 -30.07
CA TYR A 88 -24.24 37.13 -29.80
C TYR A 88 -24.86 37.07 -28.42
N TYR A 89 -24.09 37.39 -27.34
CA TYR A 89 -24.60 37.34 -25.99
C TYR A 89 -25.67 38.41 -25.71
N ALA A 90 -25.64 39.54 -26.38
CA ALA A 90 -26.68 40.58 -26.27
C ALA A 90 -28.09 40.09 -26.62
N GLN A 91 -28.22 39.04 -27.45
CA GLN A 91 -29.51 38.45 -27.80
C GLN A 91 -30.21 37.79 -26.61
N TYR A 92 -29.45 37.33 -25.60
CA TYR A 92 -29.99 36.68 -24.39
C TYR A 92 -30.32 37.67 -23.27
N ALA A 93 -29.92 38.95 -23.39
CA ALA A 93 -30.13 39.96 -22.35
C ALA A 93 -31.63 40.16 -21.97
N PRO A 94 -32.62 40.07 -22.90
CA PRO A 94 -34.02 40.17 -22.54
C PRO A 94 -34.54 39.04 -21.63
N LEU A 95 -33.82 37.91 -21.59
CA LEU A 95 -34.18 36.76 -20.78
C LEU A 95 -33.67 36.87 -19.32
N GLN A 96 -32.79 37.82 -19.05
CA GLN A 96 -32.23 38.04 -17.71
C GLN A 96 -33.15 38.98 -16.87
N ASP A 97 -34.36 38.53 -16.67
CA ASP A 97 -35.42 39.21 -15.91
C ASP A 97 -35.27 39.05 -14.39
N GLU A 98 -36.30 39.40 -13.62
CA GLU A 98 -36.30 39.29 -12.16
C GLU A 98 -36.30 37.84 -11.70
N SER A 99 -37.02 36.94 -12.36
CA SER A 99 -37.05 35.53 -12.05
C SER A 99 -35.71 34.84 -12.30
N TYR A 100 -34.99 35.25 -13.36
CA TYR A 100 -33.62 34.83 -13.59
C TYR A 100 -32.68 35.23 -12.44
N ARG A 101 -32.80 36.48 -11.93
CA ARG A 101 -31.97 36.91 -10.81
C ARG A 101 -32.29 36.19 -9.52
N GLU A 102 -33.55 35.92 -9.22
CA GLU A 102 -33.95 35.10 -8.07
C GLU A 102 -33.35 33.71 -8.14
N MET A 103 -33.38 33.07 -9.31
CA MET A 103 -32.79 31.77 -9.55
C MET A 103 -31.25 31.81 -9.39
N PHE A 104 -30.62 32.88 -9.90
CA PHE A 104 -29.18 33.11 -9.71
C PHE A 104 -28.83 33.22 -8.22
N ASP A 105 -29.56 34.03 -7.44
CA ASP A 105 -29.30 34.20 -6.01
C ASP A 105 -29.46 32.92 -5.22
N ILE A 106 -30.42 32.07 -5.59
CA ILE A 106 -30.62 30.76 -4.98
C ILE A 106 -29.38 29.86 -5.23
N LEU A 107 -28.97 29.75 -6.49
CA LEU A 107 -27.84 28.87 -6.85
C LEU A 107 -26.50 29.41 -6.33
N GLN A 108 -26.31 30.74 -6.36
CA GLN A 108 -25.15 31.35 -5.76
C GLN A 108 -25.11 31.11 -4.23
N GLY A 109 -26.29 31.11 -3.58
CA GLY A 109 -26.40 30.72 -2.18
C GLY A 109 -25.97 29.29 -1.92
N VAL A 110 -26.33 28.34 -2.81
CA VAL A 110 -25.86 26.96 -2.73
C VAL A 110 -24.34 26.87 -2.89
N LYS A 111 -23.79 27.56 -3.91
CA LYS A 111 -22.35 27.59 -4.17
C LYS A 111 -21.56 28.17 -2.99
N THR A 112 -21.96 29.33 -2.48
CA THR A 112 -21.23 30.04 -1.41
C THR A 112 -21.29 29.33 -0.07
N ASN A 113 -22.35 28.59 0.22
CA ASN A 113 -22.47 27.81 1.45
C ASN A 113 -21.75 26.46 1.42
N ASN A 114 -21.29 26.01 0.26
CA ASN A 114 -20.52 24.78 0.09
C ASN A 114 -19.13 25.10 -0.44
N ARG A 115 -18.14 25.14 0.45
CA ARG A 115 -16.77 25.62 0.14
C ARG A 115 -16.07 24.85 -0.97
N ASP A 116 -16.39 23.56 -1.10
CA ASP A 116 -15.74 22.67 -2.06
C ASP A 116 -16.36 22.81 -3.46
N VAL A 117 -17.54 23.45 -3.58
CA VAL A 117 -18.20 23.72 -4.87
C VAL A 117 -17.48 24.85 -5.58
N GLN A 118 -16.79 24.53 -6.65
CA GLN A 118 -16.08 25.50 -7.48
C GLN A 118 -16.99 26.14 -8.51
N TYR A 119 -17.77 25.31 -9.22
CA TYR A 119 -18.75 25.77 -10.22
C TYR A 119 -20.10 25.12 -9.97
N LEU A 120 -21.14 25.90 -10.20
CA LEU A 120 -22.54 25.48 -10.18
C LEU A 120 -23.28 26.23 -11.29
N TYR A 121 -23.82 25.48 -12.23
CA TYR A 121 -24.52 26.08 -13.36
C TYR A 121 -25.69 25.21 -13.83
N LEU A 122 -26.61 25.86 -14.53
CA LEU A 122 -27.71 25.19 -15.22
C LEU A 122 -27.44 25.22 -16.72
N PHE A 123 -27.64 24.10 -17.38
CA PHE A 123 -27.58 24.04 -18.84
C PHE A 123 -28.66 23.13 -19.41
N THR A 124 -29.06 23.41 -20.65
CA THR A 124 -29.97 22.57 -21.41
C THR A 124 -29.22 21.86 -22.55
N LEU A 125 -29.74 20.75 -23.03
CA LEU A 125 -29.13 19.99 -24.11
C LEU A 125 -29.75 20.31 -25.47
N ASP A 126 -28.94 20.50 -26.47
CA ASP A 126 -29.33 20.42 -27.86
C ASP A 126 -28.91 19.09 -28.49
N PRO A 127 -29.86 18.16 -28.73
CA PRO A 127 -29.54 16.85 -29.28
C PRO A 127 -29.00 16.87 -30.69
N GLU A 128 -29.32 17.93 -31.50
CA GLU A 128 -28.90 18.03 -32.89
C GLU A 128 -27.40 18.32 -33.00
N SER A 129 -26.94 19.33 -32.24
CA SER A 129 -25.51 19.69 -32.17
C SER A 129 -24.73 18.86 -31.14
N ARG A 130 -25.40 18.08 -30.29
CA ARG A 130 -24.81 17.34 -29.15
C ARG A 130 -24.06 18.27 -28.22
N SER A 131 -24.61 19.42 -27.94
CA SER A 131 -24.02 20.42 -27.04
C SER A 131 -24.92 20.70 -25.85
N GLY A 132 -24.29 21.15 -24.76
CA GLY A 132 -24.94 21.76 -23.61
C GLY A 132 -24.91 23.28 -23.77
N VAL A 133 -26.04 23.96 -23.59
CA VAL A 133 -26.15 25.41 -23.68
C VAL A 133 -26.48 25.97 -22.31
N TYR A 134 -25.66 26.88 -21.81
CA TYR A 134 -25.76 27.45 -20.48
C TYR A 134 -27.02 28.32 -20.34
N ILE A 135 -27.83 28.02 -19.33
CA ILE A 135 -28.98 28.86 -18.92
C ILE A 135 -28.50 29.88 -17.92
N LEU A 136 -27.73 29.42 -16.90
CA LEU A 136 -27.28 30.25 -15.80
C LEU A 136 -25.99 29.64 -15.22
N ASP A 137 -25.02 30.48 -14.95
CA ASP A 137 -23.84 30.15 -14.17
C ASP A 137 -23.89 30.98 -12.85
N ALA A 138 -23.78 30.29 -11.71
CA ALA A 138 -23.78 30.92 -10.38
C ALA A 138 -22.41 31.51 -10.02
N ASP A 139 -21.44 31.49 -10.95
CA ASP A 139 -20.17 32.16 -10.74
C ASP A 139 -20.27 33.68 -10.93
N THR A 140 -19.45 34.40 -10.18
CA THR A 140 -19.36 35.88 -10.23
C THR A 140 -17.96 36.35 -10.63
N SER A 141 -17.06 35.39 -10.93
CA SER A 141 -15.69 35.69 -11.41
C SER A 141 -15.67 36.05 -12.88
N GLU A 142 -14.51 36.43 -13.39
CA GLU A 142 -14.28 36.63 -14.82
C GLU A 142 -14.41 35.35 -15.65
N SER A 143 -14.42 34.19 -14.99
CA SER A 143 -14.58 32.87 -15.63
C SER A 143 -16.04 32.43 -15.76
N ALA A 144 -17.01 33.25 -15.32
CA ALA A 144 -18.44 32.94 -15.42
C ALA A 144 -18.88 32.80 -16.88
N CYS A 145 -19.60 31.73 -17.19
CA CYS A 145 -20.15 31.51 -18.51
C CYS A 145 -21.46 32.28 -18.72
N PRO A 146 -21.51 33.26 -19.65
CA PRO A 146 -22.76 33.96 -19.97
C PRO A 146 -23.87 33.01 -20.44
N MET A 147 -25.14 33.45 -20.27
CA MET A 147 -26.28 32.73 -20.85
C MET A 147 -26.09 32.57 -22.36
N GLY A 148 -26.30 31.36 -22.88
CA GLY A 148 -26.11 31.06 -24.29
C GLY A 148 -24.68 30.57 -24.62
N THR A 149 -23.73 30.53 -23.66
CA THR A 149 -22.47 29.80 -23.81
C THR A 149 -22.77 28.33 -24.07
N TRP A 150 -21.95 27.67 -24.82
CA TRP A 150 -22.16 26.28 -25.19
C TRP A 150 -20.87 25.47 -25.08
N ASP A 151 -21.04 24.19 -24.76
CA ASP A 151 -19.96 23.20 -24.71
C ASP A 151 -20.38 21.92 -25.42
N ILE A 152 -19.45 21.25 -26.06
CA ILE A 152 -19.69 19.94 -26.68
C ILE A 152 -19.82 18.87 -25.56
N ILE A 153 -20.89 18.10 -25.64
CA ILE A 153 -21.01 16.91 -24.77
C ILE A 153 -20.08 15.83 -25.29
N TYR A 154 -19.15 15.39 -24.47
CA TYR A 154 -18.20 14.34 -24.84
C TYR A 154 -18.88 12.97 -25.00
N PRO A 155 -18.34 12.09 -25.87
CA PRO A 155 -18.96 10.78 -26.19
C PRO A 155 -19.24 9.90 -24.97
N GLU A 156 -18.43 9.97 -23.92
CA GLU A 156 -18.63 9.24 -22.67
C GLU A 156 -19.93 9.61 -21.94
N ASN A 157 -20.46 10.81 -22.21
CA ASN A 157 -21.68 11.32 -21.59
C ASN A 157 -22.90 11.22 -22.54
N TYR A 158 -22.78 10.63 -23.72
CA TYR A 158 -23.89 10.52 -24.67
C TYR A 158 -25.09 9.73 -24.16
N ALA A 159 -24.92 8.92 -23.13
CA ALA A 159 -26.04 8.20 -22.49
C ALA A 159 -27.14 9.15 -22.00
N VAL A 160 -26.83 10.44 -21.73
CA VAL A 160 -27.82 11.44 -21.31
C VAL A 160 -28.86 11.76 -22.40
N PHE A 161 -28.50 11.59 -23.67
CA PHE A 161 -29.42 11.78 -24.79
C PHE A 161 -30.41 10.60 -24.95
N GLU A 162 -30.01 9.40 -24.48
CA GLU A 162 -30.85 8.18 -24.55
C GLU A 162 -31.69 8.03 -23.28
N ASP A 163 -31.14 8.38 -22.12
CA ASP A 163 -31.78 8.35 -20.81
C ASP A 163 -31.56 9.69 -20.07
N PRO A 164 -32.38 10.72 -20.40
CA PRO A 164 -32.24 12.05 -19.78
C PRO A 164 -32.41 12.08 -18.26
N GLU A 165 -33.23 11.15 -17.69
CA GLU A 165 -33.47 11.10 -16.24
C GLU A 165 -32.23 10.65 -15.46
N ARG A 166 -31.33 9.95 -16.09
CA ARG A 166 -30.05 9.53 -15.50
C ARG A 166 -29.15 10.72 -15.14
N GLY A 167 -29.24 11.81 -15.90
CA GLY A 167 -28.36 12.96 -15.77
C GLY A 167 -26.91 12.63 -16.11
N PHE A 168 -26.01 13.36 -15.50
CA PHE A 168 -24.55 13.15 -15.63
C PHE A 168 -24.05 12.49 -14.32
N PRO A 169 -23.78 11.18 -14.33
CA PRO A 169 -23.17 10.51 -13.20
C PRO A 169 -21.87 11.20 -12.81
N ALA A 170 -21.57 11.22 -11.52
CA ALA A 170 -20.36 11.85 -11.04
C ALA A 170 -19.10 11.21 -11.67
N TYR A 171 -18.14 12.03 -12.04
CA TYR A 171 -16.85 11.60 -12.56
C TYR A 171 -15.75 12.55 -12.14
N ILE A 172 -14.55 12.01 -11.95
CA ILE A 172 -13.38 12.78 -11.57
C ILE A 172 -12.51 12.99 -12.81
N THR A 173 -12.17 14.24 -13.09
CA THR A 173 -11.32 14.62 -14.21
C THR A 173 -10.25 15.61 -13.78
N ARG A 174 -9.24 15.79 -14.64
CA ARG A 174 -8.20 16.79 -14.47
C ARG A 174 -8.11 17.66 -15.71
N THR A 175 -8.25 18.96 -15.51
CA THR A 175 -8.03 19.97 -16.53
C THR A 175 -6.74 20.74 -16.26
N GLU A 176 -6.16 21.37 -17.29
CA GLU A 176 -4.97 22.22 -17.11
C GLU A 176 -5.31 23.51 -16.39
N GLU A 177 -6.52 24.02 -16.58
CA GLU A 177 -6.97 25.33 -16.09
C GLU A 177 -7.46 25.23 -14.63
N PHE A 178 -8.26 24.20 -14.30
CA PHE A 178 -8.95 24.09 -13.01
C PHE A 178 -8.39 23.04 -12.07
N GLY A 179 -7.44 22.23 -12.57
CA GLY A 179 -6.87 21.11 -11.81
C GLY A 179 -7.82 19.92 -11.73
N TRP A 180 -7.93 19.30 -10.58
CA TRP A 180 -8.79 18.14 -10.33
C TRP A 180 -10.20 18.58 -9.92
N LEU A 181 -11.19 18.07 -10.64
CA LEU A 181 -12.61 18.32 -10.40
C LEU A 181 -13.37 17.00 -10.31
N CYS A 182 -14.37 16.96 -9.42
CA CYS A 182 -15.44 15.98 -9.44
C CYS A 182 -16.69 16.64 -9.98
N SER A 183 -17.11 16.29 -11.19
CA SER A 183 -18.26 16.87 -11.89
C SER A 183 -19.44 15.92 -11.82
N ALA A 184 -20.64 16.45 -11.53
CA ALA A 184 -21.88 15.70 -11.51
C ALA A 184 -23.04 16.57 -12.00
N GLY A 185 -24.04 15.97 -12.65
CA GLY A 185 -25.21 16.71 -13.13
C GLY A 185 -26.52 15.99 -12.86
N ALA A 186 -27.43 16.68 -12.21
CA ALA A 186 -28.76 16.17 -11.91
C ALA A 186 -29.84 16.79 -12.82
N PRO A 187 -30.84 16.03 -13.29
CA PRO A 187 -31.90 16.54 -14.14
C PRO A 187 -32.84 17.46 -13.37
N VAL A 188 -33.21 18.57 -13.97
CA VAL A 188 -34.34 19.40 -13.57
C VAL A 188 -35.58 18.87 -14.27
N VAL A 189 -36.48 18.26 -13.49
CA VAL A 189 -37.68 17.56 -14.01
C VAL A 189 -38.90 18.41 -13.82
N ALA A 190 -39.62 18.70 -14.90
CA ALA A 190 -40.85 19.46 -14.83
C ALA A 190 -42.04 18.58 -14.37
N GLY A 191 -43.17 19.23 -14.03
CA GLY A 191 -44.34 18.55 -13.46
C GLY A 191 -45.01 17.51 -14.36
N ASP A 192 -44.69 17.47 -15.65
CA ASP A 192 -45.10 16.45 -16.63
C ASP A 192 -44.11 15.29 -16.79
N GLY A 193 -43.00 15.28 -15.99
CA GLY A 193 -41.98 14.27 -16.04
C GLY A 193 -40.86 14.54 -17.08
N ALA A 194 -40.94 15.62 -17.86
CA ALA A 194 -39.91 15.92 -18.84
C ALA A 194 -38.68 16.55 -18.18
N VAL A 195 -37.48 16.11 -18.57
CA VAL A 195 -36.23 16.76 -18.19
C VAL A 195 -36.08 18.02 -19.06
N VAL A 196 -35.89 19.17 -18.42
CA VAL A 196 -35.83 20.47 -19.10
C VAL A 196 -34.44 21.09 -19.09
N ALA A 197 -33.63 20.73 -18.11
CA ALA A 197 -32.26 21.18 -17.95
C ALA A 197 -31.50 20.25 -16.99
N TYR A 198 -30.26 20.56 -16.76
CA TYR A 198 -29.42 19.87 -15.75
C TYR A 198 -28.75 20.92 -14.86
N ALA A 199 -28.76 20.65 -13.56
CA ALA A 199 -27.93 21.37 -12.62
C ALA A 199 -26.59 20.66 -12.50
N MET A 200 -25.53 21.32 -12.97
CA MET A 200 -24.19 20.79 -12.90
C MET A 200 -23.44 21.37 -11.71
N ILE A 201 -22.74 20.50 -11.00
CA ILE A 201 -21.84 20.89 -9.91
C ILE A 201 -20.44 20.35 -10.21
N GLU A 202 -19.46 21.19 -9.96
CA GLU A 202 -18.06 20.83 -10.02
C GLU A 202 -17.39 21.14 -8.68
N VAL A 203 -16.95 20.09 -8.01
CA VAL A 203 -16.28 20.15 -6.71
C VAL A 203 -14.78 20.07 -6.91
N SER A 204 -14.03 20.99 -6.30
CA SER A 204 -12.56 20.96 -6.35
C SER A 204 -12.01 19.76 -5.57
N MET A 205 -11.18 18.97 -6.24
CA MET A 205 -10.49 17.82 -5.64
C MET A 205 -8.99 18.09 -5.43
N ASN A 206 -8.53 19.32 -5.63
CA ASN A 206 -7.11 19.65 -5.54
C ASN A 206 -6.54 19.37 -4.13
N ASP A 207 -7.25 19.78 -3.08
CA ASP A 207 -6.85 19.51 -1.70
C ASP A 207 -6.91 18.00 -1.38
N VAL A 208 -7.92 17.29 -1.90
CA VAL A 208 -8.04 15.84 -1.74
C VAL A 208 -6.86 15.10 -2.38
N MET A 209 -6.43 15.53 -3.56
CA MET A 209 -5.27 14.93 -4.23
C MET A 209 -3.95 15.25 -3.49
N ALA A 210 -3.83 16.41 -2.88
CA ALA A 210 -2.72 16.74 -1.99
C ALA A 210 -2.74 15.88 -0.72
N ASP A 211 -3.91 15.73 -0.10
CA ASP A 211 -4.10 14.87 1.09
C ASP A 211 -3.80 13.40 0.80
N ARG A 212 -4.12 12.91 -0.40
CA ARG A 212 -3.72 11.54 -0.84
C ARG A 212 -2.21 11.35 -0.87
N ALA A 213 -1.49 12.34 -1.39
CA ALA A 213 -0.02 12.29 -1.43
C ALA A 213 0.57 12.31 -0.01
N ASP A 214 0.01 13.15 0.86
CA ASP A 214 0.42 13.25 2.26
C ASP A 214 0.08 11.97 3.04
N PHE A 215 -1.09 11.38 2.82
CA PHE A 215 -1.47 10.10 3.40
C PHE A 215 -0.50 9.00 2.96
N LEU A 216 -0.21 8.87 1.66
CA LEU A 216 0.74 7.88 1.14
C LEU A 216 2.13 8.06 1.76
N ARG A 217 2.62 9.29 1.88
CA ARG A 217 3.89 9.60 2.52
C ARG A 217 3.88 9.18 3.99
N ASN A 218 2.85 9.56 4.73
CA ASN A 218 2.76 9.33 6.17
C ASN A 218 2.61 7.84 6.49
N ILE A 219 1.75 7.11 5.77
CA ILE A 219 1.59 5.65 5.96
C ILE A 219 2.88 4.90 5.59
N SER A 220 3.58 5.32 4.53
CA SER A 220 4.85 4.73 4.13
C SER A 220 5.93 4.92 5.19
N LEU A 221 6.05 6.12 5.76
CA LEU A 221 6.98 6.42 6.85
C LEU A 221 6.64 5.63 8.12
N ALA A 222 5.37 5.57 8.49
CA ALA A 222 4.91 4.80 9.65
C ALA A 222 5.23 3.31 9.48
N MET A 223 4.91 2.73 8.34
CA MET A 223 5.19 1.33 8.04
C MET A 223 6.69 1.03 7.98
N ALA A 224 7.50 1.94 7.44
CA ALA A 224 8.96 1.80 7.47
C ALA A 224 9.51 1.81 8.92
N ALA A 225 9.03 2.71 9.75
CA ALA A 225 9.41 2.77 11.17
C ALA A 225 9.04 1.48 11.92
N VAL A 226 7.81 0.99 11.76
CA VAL A 226 7.34 -0.28 12.35
C VAL A 226 8.20 -1.44 11.86
N THR A 227 8.50 -1.50 10.57
CA THR A 227 9.32 -2.57 9.98
C THR A 227 10.74 -2.55 10.54
N ILE A 228 11.36 -1.38 10.71
CA ILE A 228 12.70 -1.24 11.30
C ILE A 228 12.69 -1.71 12.76
N VAL A 229 11.71 -1.31 13.55
CA VAL A 229 11.59 -1.72 14.96
C VAL A 229 11.41 -3.23 15.07
N LEU A 230 10.49 -3.82 14.30
CA LEU A 230 10.25 -5.26 14.30
C LEU A 230 11.50 -6.04 13.84
N ALA A 231 12.20 -5.57 12.81
CA ALA A 231 13.44 -6.17 12.35
C ALA A 231 14.53 -6.13 13.45
N ALA A 232 14.69 -5.01 14.14
CA ALA A 232 15.65 -4.88 15.23
C ALA A 232 15.32 -5.85 16.38
N VAL A 233 14.07 -5.90 16.83
CA VAL A 233 13.61 -6.82 17.86
C VAL A 233 13.85 -8.28 17.44
N PHE A 234 13.49 -8.62 16.22
CA PHE A 234 13.69 -9.98 15.69
C PHE A 234 15.18 -10.36 15.63
N ILE A 235 16.05 -9.47 15.17
CA ILE A 235 17.51 -9.70 15.12
C ILE A 235 18.04 -9.95 16.55
N LEU A 236 17.61 -9.17 17.53
CA LEU A 236 18.01 -9.33 18.92
C LEU A 236 17.54 -10.68 19.49
N LEU A 237 16.28 -11.05 19.25
CA LEU A 237 15.71 -12.32 19.70
C LEU A 237 16.44 -13.52 19.09
N VAL A 238 16.57 -13.56 17.77
CA VAL A 238 17.25 -14.65 17.06
C VAL A 238 18.73 -14.76 17.48
N ASN A 239 19.41 -13.61 17.62
CA ASN A 239 20.80 -13.61 18.06
C ASN A 239 20.96 -14.19 19.46
N ARG A 240 20.05 -13.87 20.40
CA ARG A 240 20.11 -14.32 21.78
C ARG A 240 19.62 -15.76 21.95
N SER A 241 18.53 -16.15 21.28
CA SER A 241 17.88 -17.44 21.48
C SER A 241 18.48 -18.55 20.61
N VAL A 242 19.01 -18.23 19.43
CA VAL A 242 19.45 -19.24 18.47
C VAL A 242 20.94 -19.14 18.18
N VAL A 243 21.39 -17.97 17.71
CA VAL A 243 22.73 -17.83 17.14
C VAL A 243 23.82 -17.98 18.22
N LEU A 244 23.65 -17.30 19.34
CA LEU A 244 24.64 -17.29 20.42
C LEU A 244 24.78 -18.67 21.08
N PRO A 245 23.72 -19.40 21.45
CA PRO A 245 23.81 -20.76 21.98
C PRO A 245 24.47 -21.75 21.01
N ILE A 246 24.08 -21.74 19.75
CA ILE A 246 24.66 -22.64 18.74
C ILE A 246 26.14 -22.35 18.53
N ASN A 247 26.54 -21.08 18.43
CA ASN A 247 27.96 -20.72 18.26
C ASN A 247 28.81 -21.12 19.48
N ARG A 248 28.28 -20.97 20.71
CA ARG A 248 28.96 -21.40 21.93
C ARG A 248 29.13 -22.91 21.95
N LEU A 249 28.08 -23.67 21.60
CA LEU A 249 28.14 -25.11 21.53
C LEU A 249 29.14 -25.60 20.45
N ALA A 250 29.13 -24.97 19.27
CA ALA A 250 30.05 -25.31 18.18
C ALA A 250 31.51 -25.02 18.57
N ALA A 251 31.77 -23.88 19.23
CA ALA A 251 33.11 -23.53 19.71
C ALA A 251 33.60 -24.54 20.76
N ALA A 252 32.77 -24.86 21.76
CA ALA A 252 33.13 -25.84 22.78
C ALA A 252 33.36 -27.25 22.23
N ALA A 253 32.54 -27.68 21.25
CA ALA A 253 32.74 -28.94 20.57
C ALA A 253 34.05 -29.00 19.76
N SER A 254 34.44 -27.87 19.13
CA SER A 254 35.72 -27.78 18.42
C SER A 254 36.91 -27.84 19.39
N SER A 255 36.84 -27.06 20.50
CA SER A 255 37.89 -27.11 21.54
C SER A 255 38.03 -28.48 22.17
N PHE A 256 36.91 -29.20 22.42
CA PHE A 256 36.95 -30.58 22.92
C PHE A 256 37.76 -31.51 22.01
N VAL A 257 37.58 -31.42 20.68
CA VAL A 257 38.32 -32.23 19.72
C VAL A 257 39.82 -31.86 19.73
N GLU A 258 40.14 -30.58 19.84
CA GLU A 258 41.57 -30.10 19.89
C GLU A 258 42.24 -30.53 21.19
N GLU A 259 41.59 -30.40 22.35
CA GLU A 259 42.08 -30.87 23.65
C GLU A 259 42.37 -32.37 23.67
N LYS A 260 41.49 -33.16 23.09
CA LYS A 260 41.67 -34.62 23.03
C LYS A 260 42.83 -35.04 22.09
N ASN A 261 43.04 -34.28 21.00
CA ASN A 261 44.20 -34.52 20.11
C ASN A 261 45.54 -34.09 20.75
N ALA A 262 45.52 -33.17 21.70
CA ALA A 262 46.72 -32.72 22.42
C ALA A 262 47.02 -33.54 23.70
N GLU A 263 46.23 -34.60 24.02
CA GLU A 263 46.34 -35.39 25.25
C GLU A 263 46.21 -34.59 26.56
N GLU A 264 45.63 -33.41 26.51
CA GLU A 264 45.41 -32.56 27.70
C GLU A 264 44.25 -33.14 28.53
N LYS A 265 44.51 -33.38 29.83
CA LYS A 265 43.53 -33.83 30.80
C LYS A 265 42.94 -32.60 31.54
N GLY A 266 41.86 -32.01 31.00
CA GLY A 266 41.12 -30.95 31.63
C GLY A 266 39.61 -31.16 31.58
N PRO A 267 38.79 -30.47 32.39
CA PRO A 267 37.33 -30.48 32.21
C PRO A 267 36.99 -29.77 30.87
N SER A 268 36.29 -30.47 30.01
CA SER A 268 36.00 -29.94 28.67
C SER A 268 35.07 -28.72 28.72
N GLY A 269 35.21 -27.90 27.68
CA GLY A 269 34.42 -26.68 27.54
C GLY A 269 32.90 -26.92 27.39
N ILE A 270 32.48 -28.13 26.91
CA ILE A 270 31.06 -28.46 26.71
C ILE A 270 30.34 -28.62 28.07
N SER A 271 30.92 -29.32 29.00
CA SER A 271 30.36 -29.56 30.34
C SER A 271 30.19 -28.25 31.16
N GLN A 272 30.97 -27.22 30.83
CA GLN A 272 30.91 -25.90 31.49
C GLN A 272 29.86 -24.97 30.90
N LEU A 273 29.30 -25.30 29.71
CA LEU A 273 28.26 -24.51 29.11
C LEU A 273 26.96 -24.67 29.90
N ASN A 274 26.23 -23.56 30.00
CA ASN A 274 24.89 -23.53 30.61
C ASN A 274 23.90 -22.98 29.56
N ILE A 275 23.32 -23.89 28.77
CA ILE A 275 22.36 -23.55 27.72
C ILE A 275 20.98 -24.05 28.13
N HIS A 276 20.10 -23.08 28.45
CA HIS A 276 18.71 -23.35 28.83
C HIS A 276 17.79 -22.51 27.91
N THR A 277 17.47 -23.09 26.75
CA THR A 277 16.59 -22.41 25.77
C THR A 277 15.17 -22.99 25.81
N GLY A 278 14.97 -24.17 26.40
CA GLY A 278 13.68 -24.85 26.50
C GLY A 278 13.15 -25.43 25.19
N ASP A 279 14.01 -25.56 24.15
CA ASP A 279 13.68 -25.97 22.80
C ASP A 279 14.68 -27.03 22.28
N GLU A 280 14.66 -27.26 20.96
CA GLU A 280 15.54 -28.23 20.27
C GLU A 280 17.03 -27.89 20.44
N ILE A 281 17.39 -26.65 20.73
CA ILE A 281 18.78 -26.21 20.95
C ILE A 281 19.26 -26.75 22.30
N GLN A 282 18.40 -26.73 23.32
CA GLN A 282 18.72 -27.34 24.60
C GLN A 282 18.86 -28.87 24.47
N ALA A 283 17.94 -29.52 23.74
CA ALA A 283 18.02 -30.96 23.47
C ALA A 283 19.31 -31.35 22.75
N LEU A 284 19.73 -30.53 21.77
CA LEU A 284 21.00 -30.69 21.07
C LEU A 284 22.19 -30.54 22.02
N TYR A 285 22.19 -29.54 22.90
CA TYR A 285 23.23 -29.36 23.90
C TYR A 285 23.35 -30.57 24.84
N GLU A 286 22.21 -31.07 25.34
CA GLU A 286 22.18 -32.25 26.23
C GLU A 286 22.71 -33.50 25.53
N ALA A 287 22.35 -33.69 24.24
CA ALA A 287 22.89 -34.84 23.43
C ALA A 287 24.40 -34.72 23.21
N VAL A 288 24.91 -33.52 22.90
CA VAL A 288 26.37 -33.29 22.73
C VAL A 288 27.12 -33.47 24.05
N LYS A 289 26.55 -33.01 25.16
CA LYS A 289 27.13 -33.22 26.49
C LYS A 289 27.18 -34.68 26.88
N LYS A 290 26.14 -35.46 26.55
CA LYS A 290 26.15 -36.92 26.76
C LYS A 290 27.21 -37.61 25.90
N MET A 291 27.33 -37.24 24.64
CA MET A 291 28.36 -37.76 23.73
C MET A 291 29.78 -37.49 24.27
N GLU A 292 30.02 -36.30 24.85
CA GLU A 292 31.29 -35.99 25.50
C GLU A 292 31.61 -36.98 26.63
N ILE A 293 30.65 -37.21 27.54
CA ILE A 293 30.81 -38.14 28.66
C ILE A 293 31.09 -39.57 28.15
N ASP A 294 30.35 -40.03 27.14
CA ASP A 294 30.52 -41.35 26.56
C ASP A 294 31.90 -41.51 25.91
N ILE A 295 32.42 -40.49 25.21
CA ILE A 295 33.77 -40.51 24.62
C ILE A 295 34.85 -40.54 25.71
N ASP A 296 34.71 -39.75 26.78
CA ASP A 296 35.69 -39.75 27.90
C ASP A 296 35.75 -41.12 28.58
N GLN A 297 34.60 -41.76 28.81
CA GLN A 297 34.53 -43.12 29.36
C GLN A 297 35.20 -44.12 28.41
N PHE A 298 34.96 -43.99 27.12
CA PHE A 298 35.56 -44.88 26.12
C PHE A 298 37.09 -44.75 26.05
N ILE A 299 37.60 -43.53 26.08
CA ILE A 299 39.05 -43.24 26.10
C ILE A 299 39.70 -43.80 27.37
N ALA A 300 39.07 -43.61 28.54
CA ALA A 300 39.55 -44.16 29.80
C ALA A 300 39.59 -45.71 29.78
N HIS A 301 38.57 -46.34 29.20
CA HIS A 301 38.51 -47.78 29.03
C HIS A 301 39.60 -48.33 28.09
N ILE A 302 39.81 -47.68 26.94
CA ILE A 302 40.89 -48.03 26.01
C ILE A 302 42.26 -47.88 26.67
N SER A 303 42.47 -46.79 27.41
CA SER A 303 43.73 -46.57 28.14
C SER A 303 43.99 -47.65 29.19
N ALA A 304 42.94 -48.05 29.92
CA ALA A 304 43.08 -49.17 30.88
C ALA A 304 43.41 -50.50 30.22
N ILE A 305 42.73 -50.83 29.12
CA ILE A 305 43.03 -52.04 28.36
C ILE A 305 44.47 -52.00 27.79
N THR A 306 44.90 -50.84 27.30
CA THR A 306 46.26 -50.69 26.76
C THR A 306 47.35 -50.90 27.84
N ALA A 307 47.17 -50.28 29.02
CA ALA A 307 48.05 -50.47 30.15
C ALA A 307 48.11 -51.91 30.65
N GLU A 308 46.97 -52.61 30.69
CA GLU A 308 46.91 -54.04 31.06
C GLU A 308 47.61 -54.92 30.01
N LYS A 309 47.44 -54.63 28.71
CA LYS A 309 48.15 -55.30 27.63
C LYS A 309 49.66 -55.10 27.72
N GLU A 310 50.12 -53.91 28.00
CA GLU A 310 51.55 -53.61 28.21
C GLU A 310 52.10 -54.34 29.45
N ARG A 311 51.37 -54.37 30.58
CA ARG A 311 51.73 -55.15 31.77
C ARG A 311 51.86 -56.66 31.47
N ILE A 312 50.85 -57.21 30.81
CA ILE A 312 50.91 -58.66 30.40
C ILE A 312 52.06 -58.88 29.45
N GLY A 313 52.33 -58.00 28.49
CA GLY A 313 53.43 -58.05 27.58
C GLY A 313 54.83 -58.03 28.26
N ALA A 314 54.94 -57.16 29.29
CA ALA A 314 56.14 -57.08 30.10
C ALA A 314 56.33 -58.34 30.96
N GLU A 315 55.29 -58.88 31.57
CA GLU A 315 55.28 -60.12 32.32
C GLU A 315 55.68 -61.32 31.43
N LEU A 316 55.11 -61.39 30.21
CA LEU A 316 55.42 -62.42 29.27
C LEU A 316 56.88 -62.41 28.76
N ASN A 317 57.42 -61.15 28.54
CA ASN A 317 58.81 -60.98 28.18
C ASN A 317 59.78 -61.44 29.31
N VAL A 318 59.47 -61.05 30.56
CA VAL A 318 60.25 -61.56 31.72
C VAL A 318 60.17 -63.06 31.83
N ALA A 319 58.99 -63.68 31.69
CA ALA A 319 58.81 -65.13 31.73
C ALA A 319 59.61 -65.84 30.59
N THR A 320 59.55 -65.23 29.38
CA THR A 320 60.34 -65.80 28.22
C THR A 320 61.82 -65.69 28.46
N GLN A 321 62.29 -64.64 29.07
CA GLN A 321 63.70 -64.44 29.40
C GLN A 321 64.15 -65.43 30.48
N ILE A 322 63.38 -65.63 31.55
CA ILE A 322 63.61 -66.63 32.54
C ILE A 322 63.67 -68.04 31.90
N GLN A 323 62.76 -68.40 31.03
CA GLN A 323 62.80 -69.69 30.32
C GLN A 323 64.02 -69.83 29.42
N ALA A 324 64.43 -68.74 28.70
CA ALA A 324 65.64 -68.76 27.88
C ALA A 324 66.95 -68.93 28.69
N ASP A 325 66.99 -68.29 29.90
CA ASP A 325 68.15 -68.44 30.80
C ASP A 325 68.18 -69.79 31.54
N MET A 326 67.07 -70.49 31.64
CA MET A 326 67.00 -71.85 32.21
C MET A 326 67.33 -72.94 31.24
N LEU A 327 67.36 -72.68 29.92
CA LEU A 327 67.74 -73.67 28.92
C LEU A 327 69.31 -73.82 28.87
N PRO A 328 69.79 -75.00 28.90
CA PRO A 328 71.23 -75.20 28.85
C PRO A 328 71.82 -74.69 27.52
N ARG A 329 72.81 -73.79 27.62
CA ARG A 329 73.46 -73.15 26.46
C ARG A 329 74.48 -74.05 25.71
N ILE A 330 74.65 -75.25 26.23
CA ILE A 330 75.56 -76.20 25.62
C ILE A 330 74.81 -77.53 25.39
N PHE A 331 74.53 -77.78 24.15
CA PHE A 331 74.14 -79.17 23.74
C PHE A 331 75.43 -79.99 23.54
N PRO A 332 75.55 -81.17 24.17
CA PRO A 332 76.67 -81.96 23.89
C PRO A 332 76.68 -82.41 22.41
N ALA A 333 77.78 -82.23 21.71
CA ALA A 333 77.94 -82.70 20.36
C ALA A 333 77.91 -84.24 20.38
N PHE A 334 77.02 -84.82 19.64
CA PHE A 334 77.02 -86.23 19.31
C PHE A 334 78.04 -86.48 18.24
#